data_e1d45fbb6e9b59291a46d32c17a5ad4c
#
_entry.id   e1d45fbb6e9b59291a46d32c17a5ad4c
#
_cell.length_a   1.000
_cell.length_b   1.000
_cell.length_c   1.000
_cell.angle_alpha   90.00
_cell.angle_beta   90.00
_cell.angle_gamma   90.00
#
_symmetry.space_group_name_H-M   'P 1'
#
loop_
_entity.id
_entity.type
_entity.pdbx_description
1 polymer ?
#
loop_
_entity_poly.entity_id
_entity_poly.type
_entity_poly.pdbx_seq_one_letter_code
_entity_poly.pdbx_strand_id
1 'polypeptide(L)'
;VRFSALLLALTLLFACNKPPAAPAVQKRNEPTIRATVVTIQTTIQPANKTYSHEIVIADNRARSTDEADQWRLFDFAQKQVTYVDDIAHTVRVQSFADAIAARRAAVARPIPDGLPRAQFVVTNAQKTLQGVPTRQSVIRLGAYQRELWIGSHPLIPRGLFAMLQASEPASSPLAGITRTADEALIEVQGFPLADHAELPYENKKMVVDNTVTKIEQRDVPAGLLAVSNTYSPAKPASVPSTTAK
;
A
#
# COMPACT_ATOMS: atom_id res chain seq x y z
N VAL A 1 12.55 3.62 69.52
CA VAL A 1 11.74 2.45 69.26
C VAL A 1 12.50 1.57 68.26
N ARG A 2 12.98 0.40 68.74
CA ARG A 2 13.81 -0.57 67.99
C ARG A 2 12.85 -1.52 67.27
N PHE A 3 13.07 -1.77 65.95
CA PHE A 3 12.51 -2.93 65.30
C PHE A 3 13.64 -3.81 64.76
N SER A 4 13.66 -5.02 65.29
CA SER A 4 14.61 -6.06 64.99
C SER A 4 14.31 -6.71 63.64
N ALA A 5 15.35 -6.96 62.88
CA ALA A 5 15.35 -7.77 61.67
C ALA A 5 15.19 -9.24 62.00
N LEU A 6 14.26 -9.91 61.39
CA LEU A 6 14.19 -11.38 61.35
C LEU A 6 14.38 -11.83 59.91
N LEU A 7 15.58 -12.30 59.60
CA LEU A 7 15.97 -12.88 58.34
C LEU A 7 15.52 -14.35 58.32
N LEU A 8 14.49 -14.67 57.57
CA LEU A 8 14.06 -16.07 57.34
C LEU A 8 14.59 -16.49 55.96
N ALA A 9 15.66 -17.28 55.97
CA ALA A 9 16.22 -17.90 54.76
C ALA A 9 15.30 -19.05 54.33
N LEU A 10 14.54 -18.83 53.26
CA LEU A 10 13.74 -19.87 52.59
C LEU A 10 14.51 -20.31 51.33
N THR A 11 15.29 -21.37 51.44
CA THR A 11 15.92 -22.07 50.33
C THR A 11 14.86 -22.85 49.58
N LEU A 12 14.29 -22.23 48.52
CA LEU A 12 13.44 -22.94 47.56
C LEU A 12 14.35 -23.61 46.53
N LEU A 13 14.40 -24.92 46.57
CA LEU A 13 14.90 -25.79 45.52
C LEU A 13 14.04 -25.61 44.26
N PHE A 14 14.49 -24.78 43.34
CA PHE A 14 13.93 -24.77 41.99
C PHE A 14 14.41 -26.04 41.27
N ALA A 15 13.60 -27.08 41.30
CA ALA A 15 13.69 -28.15 40.32
C ALA A 15 13.48 -27.54 38.94
N CYS A 16 14.50 -27.58 38.09
CA CYS A 16 14.42 -27.24 36.69
C CYS A 16 13.45 -28.19 35.97
N ASN A 17 12.16 -27.94 36.06
CA ASN A 17 11.20 -28.49 35.12
C ASN A 17 11.35 -27.71 33.81
N LYS A 18 12.19 -28.23 32.91
CA LYS A 18 12.24 -27.78 31.52
C LYS A 18 10.81 -27.95 30.97
N PRO A 19 10.14 -26.85 30.56
CA PRO A 19 8.80 -26.98 29.96
C PRO A 19 8.89 -27.95 28.80
N PRO A 20 7.91 -28.83 28.58
CA PRO A 20 7.91 -29.71 27.43
C PRO A 20 8.05 -28.88 26.19
N ALA A 21 8.99 -29.26 25.32
CA ALA A 21 9.20 -28.58 24.06
C ALA A 21 7.84 -28.53 23.37
N ALA A 22 7.38 -27.31 23.05
CA ALA A 22 6.16 -27.13 22.29
C ALA A 22 6.27 -28.03 21.04
N PRO A 23 5.22 -28.79 20.69
CA PRO A 23 5.28 -29.65 19.52
C PRO A 23 5.72 -28.78 18.34
N ALA A 24 6.78 -29.22 17.66
CA ALA A 24 7.26 -28.55 16.47
C ALA A 24 6.06 -28.46 15.53
N VAL A 25 5.55 -27.24 15.32
CA VAL A 25 4.50 -26.99 14.33
C VAL A 25 5.10 -27.47 13.03
N GLN A 26 4.67 -28.66 12.57
CA GLN A 26 5.00 -29.14 11.24
C GLN A 26 4.53 -28.05 10.30
N LYS A 27 5.48 -27.30 9.71
CA LYS A 27 5.20 -26.41 8.58
C LYS A 27 4.53 -27.31 7.55
N ARG A 28 3.19 -27.23 7.44
CA ARG A 28 2.50 -27.81 6.30
C ARG A 28 3.24 -27.25 5.09
N ASN A 29 3.65 -28.15 4.20
CA ASN A 29 4.20 -27.76 2.90
C ASN A 29 3.05 -27.07 2.15
N GLU A 30 2.89 -25.78 2.36
CA GLU A 30 1.97 -24.98 1.56
C GLU A 30 2.48 -24.99 0.13
N PRO A 31 1.59 -25.22 -0.85
CA PRO A 31 1.99 -25.17 -2.24
C PRO A 31 2.58 -23.79 -2.54
N THR A 32 3.69 -23.76 -3.22
CA THR A 32 4.35 -22.53 -3.65
C THR A 32 4.10 -22.29 -5.12
N ILE A 33 4.11 -21.02 -5.52
CA ILE A 33 4.05 -20.58 -6.91
C ILE A 33 5.22 -19.65 -7.21
N ARG A 34 5.68 -19.67 -8.46
CA ARG A 34 6.69 -18.73 -8.94
C ARG A 34 6.07 -17.36 -9.12
N ALA A 35 6.55 -16.35 -8.39
CA ALA A 35 6.02 -15.01 -8.43
C ALA A 35 7.13 -13.98 -8.68
N THR A 36 6.76 -12.86 -9.30
CA THR A 36 7.54 -11.64 -9.31
C THR A 36 7.24 -10.86 -8.03
N VAL A 37 8.28 -10.52 -7.29
CA VAL A 37 8.17 -9.71 -6.07
C VAL A 37 8.84 -8.39 -6.30
N VAL A 38 8.08 -7.31 -6.14
CA VAL A 38 8.56 -5.93 -6.20
C VAL A 38 8.68 -5.42 -4.77
N THR A 39 9.91 -5.20 -4.31
CA THR A 39 10.17 -4.63 -2.98
C THR A 39 10.30 -3.13 -3.08
N ILE A 40 9.49 -2.41 -2.31
CA ILE A 40 9.46 -0.95 -2.25
C ILE A 40 9.88 -0.53 -0.84
N GLN A 41 10.88 0.33 -0.77
CA GLN A 41 11.28 0.99 0.47
C GLN A 41 10.64 2.37 0.54
N THR A 42 9.99 2.66 1.65
CA THR A 42 9.41 3.97 1.95
C THR A 42 10.19 4.63 3.08
N THR A 43 10.60 5.88 2.89
CA THR A 43 11.24 6.70 3.91
C THR A 43 10.42 7.97 4.13
N ILE A 44 10.15 8.32 5.39
CA ILE A 44 9.37 9.50 5.78
C ILE A 44 10.20 10.41 6.66
N GLN A 45 10.40 11.66 6.22
CA GLN A 45 11.06 12.72 6.96
C GLN A 45 10.02 13.78 7.41
N PRO A 46 10.15 14.41 8.56
CA PRO A 46 11.26 14.33 9.55
C PRO A 46 11.14 13.18 10.56
N ALA A 47 10.16 12.29 10.40
CA ALA A 47 9.93 11.19 11.35
C ALA A 47 11.05 10.13 11.37
N ASN A 48 11.99 10.18 10.43
CA ASN A 48 13.07 9.19 10.22
C ASN A 48 12.56 7.75 10.22
N LYS A 49 11.36 7.54 9.67
CA LYS A 49 10.77 6.20 9.54
C LYS A 49 11.15 5.62 8.19
N THR A 50 11.63 4.40 8.22
CA THR A 50 11.87 3.61 6.99
C THR A 50 11.21 2.25 7.17
N TYR A 51 10.44 1.83 6.17
CA TYR A 51 9.85 0.49 6.12
C TYR A 51 9.86 -0.03 4.68
N SER A 52 9.70 -1.32 4.54
CA SER A 52 9.60 -1.96 3.23
C SER A 52 8.29 -2.73 3.13
N HIS A 53 7.72 -2.72 1.94
CA HIS A 53 6.56 -3.54 1.60
C HIS A 53 6.79 -4.21 0.25
N GLU A 54 6.01 -5.25 -0.02
CA GLU A 54 6.14 -6.04 -1.24
C GLU A 54 4.83 -6.03 -2.02
N ILE A 55 4.96 -5.98 -3.35
CA ILE A 55 3.88 -6.34 -4.27
C ILE A 55 4.24 -7.69 -4.85
N VAL A 56 3.35 -8.67 -4.69
CA VAL A 56 3.52 -10.04 -5.18
C VAL A 56 2.68 -10.23 -6.43
N ILE A 57 3.30 -10.68 -7.54
CA ILE A 57 2.66 -10.78 -8.86
C ILE A 57 2.86 -12.18 -9.42
N ALA A 58 1.79 -12.90 -9.72
CA ALA A 58 1.79 -14.17 -10.46
C ALA A 58 0.43 -14.39 -11.14
N ASP A 59 0.41 -15.15 -12.23
CA ASP A 59 -0.80 -15.62 -12.92
C ASP A 59 -1.85 -14.53 -13.19
N ASN A 60 -1.41 -13.38 -13.71
CA ASN A 60 -2.25 -12.20 -13.93
C ASN A 60 -2.89 -11.60 -12.64
N ARG A 61 -2.37 -11.95 -11.48
CA ARG A 61 -2.77 -11.37 -10.19
C ARG A 61 -1.65 -10.59 -9.56
N ALA A 62 -2.01 -9.55 -8.82
CA ALA A 62 -1.08 -8.81 -8.00
C ALA A 62 -1.68 -8.55 -6.62
N ARG A 63 -0.93 -8.81 -5.56
CA ARG A 63 -1.28 -8.45 -4.19
C ARG A 63 -0.46 -7.27 -3.74
N SER A 64 -1.13 -6.23 -3.24
CA SER A 64 -0.53 -5.09 -2.55
C SER A 64 -1.03 -5.04 -1.11
N THR A 65 -0.13 -4.92 -0.15
CA THR A 65 -0.47 -4.72 1.25
C THR A 65 -0.47 -3.22 1.52
N ASP A 66 -1.60 -2.67 1.97
CA ASP A 66 -1.77 -1.24 2.23
C ASP A 66 -1.39 -0.89 3.67
N GLU A 67 -1.90 -1.69 4.63
CA GLU A 67 -1.57 -1.65 6.06
C GLU A 67 -1.37 -3.08 6.56
N ALA A 68 -0.99 -3.26 7.81
CA ALA A 68 -0.68 -4.59 8.36
C ALA A 68 -1.79 -5.62 8.13
N ASP A 69 -3.05 -5.18 8.20
CA ASP A 69 -4.23 -6.04 8.17
C ASP A 69 -5.16 -5.75 6.98
N GLN A 70 -4.75 -4.86 6.07
CA GLN A 70 -5.51 -4.50 4.88
C GLN A 70 -4.68 -4.66 3.63
N TRP A 71 -5.24 -5.36 2.64
CA TRP A 71 -4.56 -5.62 1.39
C TRP A 71 -5.54 -5.71 0.22
N ARG A 72 -5.01 -5.54 -0.96
CA ARG A 72 -5.78 -5.60 -2.21
C ARG A 72 -5.23 -6.69 -3.12
N LEU A 73 -6.13 -7.45 -3.73
CA LEU A 73 -5.82 -8.40 -4.78
C LEU A 73 -6.39 -7.90 -6.10
N PHE A 74 -5.52 -7.65 -7.05
CA PHE A 74 -5.86 -7.27 -8.41
C PHE A 74 -5.86 -8.51 -9.29
N ASP A 75 -6.97 -8.82 -9.94
CA ASP A 75 -7.07 -9.87 -10.95
C ASP A 75 -7.23 -9.22 -12.33
N PHE A 76 -6.14 -9.23 -13.10
CA PHE A 76 -6.09 -8.59 -14.43
C PHE A 76 -6.84 -9.40 -15.49
N ALA A 77 -7.03 -10.72 -15.30
CA ALA A 77 -7.81 -11.54 -16.19
C ALA A 77 -9.32 -11.26 -16.03
N GLN A 78 -9.77 -11.13 -14.78
CA GLN A 78 -11.17 -10.82 -14.46
C GLN A 78 -11.45 -9.32 -14.41
N LYS A 79 -10.42 -8.48 -14.47
CA LYS A 79 -10.52 -7.01 -14.33
C LYS A 79 -11.23 -6.59 -13.04
N GLN A 80 -10.83 -7.19 -11.93
CA GLN A 80 -11.40 -6.98 -10.60
C GLN A 80 -10.33 -6.67 -9.56
N VAL A 81 -10.70 -5.85 -8.57
CA VAL A 81 -9.94 -5.65 -7.34
C VAL A 81 -10.76 -6.16 -6.17
N THR A 82 -10.12 -6.97 -5.34
CA THR A 82 -10.68 -7.45 -4.07
C THR A 82 -9.96 -6.74 -2.94
N TYR A 83 -10.71 -6.03 -2.12
CA TYR A 83 -10.24 -5.40 -0.88
C TYR A 83 -10.47 -6.39 0.25
N VAL A 84 -9.45 -6.64 1.04
CA VAL A 84 -9.48 -7.59 2.15
C VAL A 84 -9.11 -6.86 3.43
N ASP A 85 -9.91 -7.08 4.46
CA ASP A 85 -9.68 -6.61 5.82
C ASP A 85 -9.55 -7.85 6.72
N ASP A 86 -8.32 -8.13 7.17
CA ASP A 86 -7.99 -9.31 7.95
C ASP A 86 -8.52 -9.21 9.40
N ILE A 87 -8.68 -8.00 9.95
CA ILE A 87 -9.26 -7.78 11.29
C ILE A 87 -10.77 -8.01 11.26
N ALA A 88 -11.45 -7.38 10.31
CA ALA A 88 -12.90 -7.49 10.19
C ALA A 88 -13.35 -8.82 9.55
N HIS A 89 -12.42 -9.61 9.02
CA HIS A 89 -12.69 -10.81 8.21
C HIS A 89 -13.70 -10.54 7.10
N THR A 90 -13.48 -9.43 6.36
CA THR A 90 -14.39 -9.03 5.29
C THR A 90 -13.68 -8.82 3.96
N VAL A 91 -14.46 -9.00 2.89
CA VAL A 91 -14.00 -8.74 1.52
C VAL A 91 -15.01 -7.88 0.78
N ARG A 92 -14.49 -7.03 -0.10
CA ARG A 92 -15.28 -6.26 -1.06
C ARG A 92 -14.65 -6.42 -2.44
N VAL A 93 -15.43 -6.89 -3.40
CA VAL A 93 -15.01 -7.03 -4.80
C VAL A 93 -15.57 -5.86 -5.60
N GLN A 94 -14.76 -5.31 -6.49
CA GLN A 94 -15.14 -4.21 -7.36
C GLN A 94 -14.50 -4.43 -8.74
N SER A 95 -15.22 -4.10 -9.82
CA SER A 95 -14.61 -4.12 -11.15
C SER A 95 -13.57 -3.00 -11.29
N PHE A 96 -12.58 -3.16 -12.18
CA PHE A 96 -11.63 -2.08 -12.50
C PHE A 96 -12.36 -0.85 -13.05
N ALA A 97 -13.40 -1.07 -13.86
CA ALA A 97 -14.20 0.02 -14.41
C ALA A 97 -14.90 0.82 -13.30
N ASP A 98 -15.49 0.13 -12.32
CA ASP A 98 -16.15 0.80 -11.19
C ASP A 98 -15.16 1.51 -10.27
N ALA A 99 -13.98 0.94 -10.03
CA ALA A 99 -12.93 1.59 -9.25
C ALA A 99 -12.47 2.89 -9.92
N ILE A 100 -12.20 2.85 -11.23
CA ILE A 100 -11.84 4.02 -12.01
C ILE A 100 -12.98 5.06 -12.03
N ALA A 101 -14.23 4.62 -12.24
CA ALA A 101 -15.38 5.51 -12.25
C ALA A 101 -15.58 6.19 -10.89
N ALA A 102 -15.46 5.43 -9.80
CA ALA A 102 -15.54 5.97 -8.44
C ALA A 102 -14.44 7.00 -8.16
N ARG A 103 -13.20 6.72 -8.60
CA ARG A 103 -12.09 7.67 -8.47
C ARG A 103 -12.34 8.93 -9.27
N ARG A 104 -12.73 8.82 -10.54
CA ARG A 104 -13.10 9.97 -11.39
C ARG A 104 -14.24 10.78 -10.79
N ALA A 105 -15.28 10.14 -10.26
CA ALA A 105 -16.38 10.83 -9.59
C ALA A 105 -15.90 11.58 -8.33
N ALA A 106 -14.98 11.02 -7.56
CA ALA A 106 -14.37 11.70 -6.43
C ALA A 106 -13.53 12.91 -6.87
N VAL A 107 -12.82 12.79 -7.98
CA VAL A 107 -12.01 13.86 -8.60
C VAL A 107 -12.90 14.96 -9.22
N ALA A 108 -14.05 14.60 -9.79
CA ALA A 108 -14.96 15.54 -10.44
C ALA A 108 -15.70 16.51 -9.47
N ARG A 109 -15.55 16.35 -8.17
CA ARG A 109 -16.14 17.29 -7.20
C ARG A 109 -15.56 18.69 -7.39
N PRO A 110 -16.39 19.76 -7.30
CA PRO A 110 -15.92 21.12 -7.47
C PRO A 110 -14.73 21.42 -6.53
N ILE A 111 -13.68 22.02 -7.08
CA ILE A 111 -12.60 22.59 -6.28
C ILE A 111 -13.13 23.92 -5.74
N PRO A 112 -13.03 24.20 -4.43
CA PRO A 112 -13.42 25.48 -3.87
C PRO A 112 -12.72 26.63 -4.61
N ASP A 113 -13.42 27.74 -4.86
CA ASP A 113 -12.87 28.91 -5.51
C ASP A 113 -11.61 29.40 -4.77
N GLY A 114 -10.58 29.74 -5.56
CA GLY A 114 -9.31 30.23 -5.02
C GLY A 114 -8.26 29.17 -4.70
N LEU A 115 -8.59 27.87 -4.75
CA LEU A 115 -7.57 26.83 -4.63
C LEU A 115 -6.85 26.61 -5.98
N PRO A 116 -5.51 26.50 -5.98
CA PRO A 116 -4.76 26.22 -7.19
C PRO A 116 -5.11 24.83 -7.73
N ARG A 117 -5.01 24.64 -9.03
CA ARG A 117 -5.15 23.33 -9.67
C ARG A 117 -3.80 22.63 -9.72
N ALA A 118 -3.80 21.32 -9.48
CA ALA A 118 -2.61 20.52 -9.66
C ALA A 118 -2.19 20.51 -11.15
N GLN A 119 -0.89 20.65 -11.37
CA GLN A 119 -0.28 20.53 -12.68
C GLN A 119 0.44 19.19 -12.76
N PHE A 120 0.14 18.41 -13.79
CA PHE A 120 0.84 17.17 -14.11
C PHE A 120 1.65 17.37 -15.38
N VAL A 121 2.97 17.19 -15.30
CA VAL A 121 3.89 17.41 -16.41
C VAL A 121 4.79 16.19 -16.57
N VAL A 122 4.81 15.62 -17.78
CA VAL A 122 5.82 14.64 -18.17
C VAL A 122 7.02 15.41 -18.73
N THR A 123 8.16 15.27 -18.11
CA THR A 123 9.39 15.97 -18.52
C THR A 123 10.18 15.15 -19.55
N ASN A 124 11.26 15.73 -20.09
CA ASN A 124 12.20 15.00 -20.95
C ASN A 124 13.32 14.31 -20.17
N ALA A 125 13.35 14.46 -18.84
CA ALA A 125 14.36 13.82 -18.00
C ALA A 125 14.19 12.30 -18.00
N GLN A 126 15.29 11.58 -18.13
CA GLN A 126 15.35 10.13 -18.17
C GLN A 126 16.49 9.65 -17.27
N LYS A 127 16.29 8.51 -16.63
CA LYS A 127 17.33 7.76 -15.94
C LYS A 127 17.00 6.27 -15.95
N THR A 128 17.99 5.45 -15.68
CA THR A 128 17.77 3.99 -15.52
C THR A 128 17.69 3.64 -14.05
N LEU A 129 16.62 2.97 -13.64
CA LEU A 129 16.41 2.46 -12.29
C LEU A 129 16.13 0.96 -12.36
N GLN A 130 16.79 0.16 -11.54
CA GLN A 130 16.66 -1.31 -11.55
C GLN A 130 16.80 -1.92 -12.96
N GLY A 131 17.70 -1.36 -13.80
CA GLY A 131 17.87 -1.78 -15.20
C GLY A 131 16.75 -1.34 -16.16
N VAL A 132 15.76 -0.59 -15.68
CA VAL A 132 14.61 -0.14 -16.48
C VAL A 132 14.78 1.33 -16.86
N PRO A 133 14.67 1.69 -18.15
CA PRO A 133 14.59 3.09 -18.56
C PRO A 133 13.33 3.74 -17.97
N THR A 134 13.49 4.88 -17.33
CA THR A 134 12.38 5.63 -16.71
C THR A 134 12.33 7.05 -17.24
N ARG A 135 11.12 7.63 -17.24
CA ARG A 135 10.86 9.03 -17.55
C ARG A 135 10.27 9.71 -16.32
N GLN A 136 10.70 10.95 -16.10
CA GLN A 136 10.20 11.75 -14.99
C GLN A 136 8.82 12.33 -15.30
N SER A 137 7.93 12.26 -14.32
CA SER A 137 6.67 12.99 -14.26
C SER A 137 6.63 13.80 -12.97
N VAL A 138 6.14 15.02 -13.03
CA VAL A 138 6.10 15.95 -11.90
C VAL A 138 4.68 16.44 -11.68
N ILE A 139 4.23 16.39 -10.45
CA ILE A 139 2.98 17.00 -9.99
C ILE A 139 3.34 18.21 -9.15
N ARG A 140 2.69 19.34 -9.41
CA ARG A 140 2.87 20.57 -8.63
C ARG A 140 1.54 21.18 -8.24
N LEU A 141 1.43 21.57 -6.97
CA LEU A 141 0.25 22.24 -6.43
C LEU A 141 0.67 23.16 -5.27
N GLY A 142 0.90 24.43 -5.55
CA GLY A 142 1.46 25.34 -4.54
C GLY A 142 2.78 24.80 -4.00
N ALA A 143 2.84 24.57 -2.70
CA ALA A 143 4.03 24.02 -2.02
C ALA A 143 4.11 22.48 -2.08
N TYR A 144 3.08 21.79 -2.57
CA TYR A 144 3.14 20.35 -2.83
C TYR A 144 3.88 20.06 -4.13
N GLN A 145 4.84 19.17 -4.08
CA GLN A 145 5.52 18.65 -5.26
C GLN A 145 5.66 17.14 -5.12
N ARG A 146 5.40 16.41 -6.22
CA ARG A 146 5.66 14.98 -6.33
C ARG A 146 6.38 14.70 -7.64
N GLU A 147 7.45 13.92 -7.55
CA GLU A 147 8.27 13.51 -8.68
C GLU A 147 8.22 11.99 -8.81
N LEU A 148 7.77 11.49 -9.95
CA LEU A 148 7.66 10.06 -10.25
C LEU A 148 8.62 9.72 -11.40
N TRP A 149 9.38 8.65 -11.22
CA TRP A 149 10.20 8.05 -12.26
C TRP A 149 9.53 6.77 -12.75
N ILE A 150 8.81 6.89 -13.86
CA ILE A 150 7.92 5.87 -14.40
C ILE A 150 8.61 5.11 -15.52
N GLY A 151 8.61 3.79 -15.42
CA GLY A 151 9.14 2.87 -16.43
C GLY A 151 8.21 1.69 -16.70
N SER A 152 8.53 0.88 -17.69
CA SER A 152 7.84 -0.38 -18.00
C SER A 152 8.77 -1.56 -17.76
N HIS A 153 8.37 -2.48 -16.92
CA HIS A 153 9.11 -3.70 -16.63
C HIS A 153 8.30 -4.91 -17.12
N PRO A 154 8.91 -5.89 -17.83
CA PRO A 154 8.16 -6.99 -18.44
C PRO A 154 7.42 -7.89 -17.44
N LEU A 155 7.89 -7.96 -16.20
CA LEU A 155 7.28 -8.76 -15.13
C LEU A 155 6.24 -8.01 -14.31
N ILE A 156 5.97 -6.74 -14.59
CA ILE A 156 4.96 -5.93 -13.89
C ILE A 156 3.80 -5.66 -14.86
N PRO A 157 2.55 -6.04 -14.52
CA PRO A 157 1.41 -5.81 -15.38
C PRO A 157 1.24 -4.33 -15.75
N ARG A 158 1.03 -4.05 -17.04
CA ARG A 158 0.65 -2.72 -17.48
C ARG A 158 -0.67 -2.33 -16.80
N GLY A 159 -0.74 -1.14 -16.26
CA GLY A 159 -1.93 -0.67 -15.55
C GLY A 159 -1.96 -1.04 -14.06
N LEU A 160 -1.01 -1.81 -13.51
CA LEU A 160 -0.97 -2.09 -12.08
C LEU A 160 -0.93 -0.80 -11.26
N PHE A 161 -0.07 0.15 -11.64
CA PHE A 161 0.02 1.43 -10.94
C PHE A 161 -1.29 2.23 -11.06
N ALA A 162 -1.88 2.30 -12.24
CA ALA A 162 -3.18 2.95 -12.46
C ALA A 162 -4.27 2.35 -11.56
N MET A 163 -4.29 1.03 -11.42
CA MET A 163 -5.24 0.34 -10.54
C MET A 163 -4.95 0.56 -9.06
N LEU A 164 -3.68 0.61 -8.65
CA LEU A 164 -3.29 1.00 -7.29
C LEU A 164 -3.85 2.40 -6.96
N GLN A 165 -3.69 3.37 -7.87
CA GLN A 165 -4.21 4.73 -7.69
C GLN A 165 -5.75 4.79 -7.70
N ALA A 166 -6.39 4.09 -8.65
CA ALA A 166 -7.85 4.08 -8.76
C ALA A 166 -8.53 3.44 -7.53
N SER A 167 -7.88 2.47 -6.91
CA SER A 167 -8.41 1.71 -5.78
C SER A 167 -8.01 2.27 -4.40
N GLU A 168 -7.25 3.37 -4.34
CA GLU A 168 -6.95 4.03 -3.07
C GLU A 168 -8.23 4.55 -2.37
N PRO A 169 -8.31 4.42 -1.04
CA PRO A 169 -9.44 4.99 -0.30
C PRO A 169 -9.56 6.49 -0.55
N ALA A 170 -10.79 6.97 -0.76
CA ALA A 170 -11.06 8.39 -0.98
C ALA A 170 -10.83 9.29 0.26
N SER A 171 -10.46 8.68 1.38
CA SER A 171 -10.22 9.35 2.67
C SER A 171 -8.85 10.02 2.80
N SER A 172 -7.99 9.94 1.78
CA SER A 172 -6.72 10.67 1.80
C SER A 172 -6.98 12.18 1.96
N PRO A 173 -6.41 12.85 2.98
CA PRO A 173 -6.54 14.30 3.16
C PRO A 173 -6.10 15.10 1.94
N LEU A 174 -5.24 14.51 1.10
CA LEU A 174 -4.70 15.12 -0.11
C LEU A 174 -5.59 14.89 -1.34
N ALA A 175 -6.58 13.98 -1.28
CA ALA A 175 -7.42 13.65 -2.42
C ALA A 175 -8.17 14.85 -3.02
N GLY A 176 -8.50 15.86 -2.19
CA GLY A 176 -9.10 17.12 -2.65
C GLY A 176 -8.12 18.03 -3.39
N ILE A 177 -6.83 17.89 -3.08
CA ILE A 177 -5.78 18.79 -3.55
C ILE A 177 -5.17 18.27 -4.87
N THR A 178 -5.00 16.96 -5.00
CA THR A 178 -4.29 16.33 -6.13
C THR A 178 -5.19 15.88 -7.28
N ARG A 179 -6.46 16.30 -7.31
CA ARG A 179 -7.50 15.81 -8.25
C ARG A 179 -7.06 15.69 -9.70
N THR A 180 -6.50 16.78 -10.26
CA THR A 180 -6.06 16.78 -11.67
C THR A 180 -4.90 15.80 -11.88
N ALA A 181 -4.04 15.67 -10.87
CA ALA A 181 -2.93 14.72 -10.90
C ALA A 181 -3.42 13.27 -10.74
N ASP A 182 -4.41 13.05 -9.88
CA ASP A 182 -5.03 11.73 -9.69
C ASP A 182 -5.62 11.20 -11.00
N GLU A 183 -6.31 12.07 -11.77
CA GLU A 183 -6.85 11.73 -13.08
C GLU A 183 -5.75 11.31 -14.06
N ALA A 184 -4.65 12.07 -14.11
CA ALA A 184 -3.50 11.73 -14.94
C ALA A 184 -2.79 10.45 -14.48
N LEU A 185 -2.71 10.20 -13.17
CA LEU A 185 -2.08 9.00 -12.62
C LEU A 185 -2.83 7.70 -12.95
N ILE A 186 -4.16 7.75 -13.09
CA ILE A 186 -4.98 6.60 -13.52
C ILE A 186 -4.66 6.21 -14.98
N GLU A 187 -4.23 7.15 -15.80
CA GLU A 187 -3.91 6.90 -17.22
C GLU A 187 -2.44 6.45 -17.44
N VAL A 188 -1.62 6.41 -16.40
CA VAL A 188 -0.21 6.02 -16.52
C VAL A 188 -0.05 4.57 -16.93
N GLN A 189 0.66 4.33 -18.03
CA GLN A 189 0.93 3.00 -18.61
C GLN A 189 2.27 2.39 -18.14
N GLY A 190 2.72 2.71 -16.96
CA GLY A 190 3.96 2.22 -16.39
C GLY A 190 3.88 2.03 -14.89
N PHE A 191 5.03 1.79 -14.29
CA PHE A 191 5.16 1.64 -12.85
C PHE A 191 6.23 2.62 -12.32
N PRO A 192 5.97 3.38 -11.25
CA PRO A 192 6.98 4.25 -10.66
C PRO A 192 8.03 3.41 -9.95
N LEU A 193 9.29 3.52 -10.38
CA LEU A 193 10.43 2.89 -9.73
C LEU A 193 11.07 3.79 -8.66
N ALA A 194 10.77 5.08 -8.71
CA ALA A 194 11.01 6.02 -7.62
C ALA A 194 9.90 7.06 -7.60
N ASP A 195 9.54 7.51 -6.41
CA ASP A 195 8.51 8.49 -6.14
C ASP A 195 8.96 9.33 -4.95
N HIS A 196 9.11 10.62 -5.15
CA HIS A 196 9.51 11.60 -4.16
C HIS A 196 8.40 12.62 -4.00
N ALA A 197 7.80 12.71 -2.81
CA ALA A 197 6.74 13.65 -2.52
C ALA A 197 7.16 14.62 -1.40
N GLU A 198 6.97 15.91 -1.65
CA GLU A 198 7.16 16.98 -0.70
C GLU A 198 5.82 17.60 -0.34
N LEU A 199 5.44 17.51 0.92
CA LEU A 199 4.17 17.99 1.43
C LEU A 199 4.39 19.05 2.52
N PRO A 200 3.68 20.19 2.46
CA PRO A 200 3.65 21.10 3.60
C PRO A 200 2.93 20.40 4.75
N TYR A 201 3.55 20.36 5.91
CA TYR A 201 2.97 19.80 7.12
C TYR A 201 3.24 20.73 8.30
N GLU A 202 2.20 21.37 8.85
CA GLU A 202 2.31 22.42 9.85
C GLU A 202 3.29 23.53 9.37
N ASN A 203 4.33 23.84 10.14
CA ASN A 203 5.38 24.79 9.77
C ASN A 203 6.64 24.10 9.22
N LYS A 204 6.52 22.86 8.80
CA LYS A 204 7.62 22.01 8.30
C LYS A 204 7.27 21.42 6.95
N LYS A 205 8.23 20.74 6.37
CA LYS A 205 8.09 19.97 5.15
C LYS A 205 8.17 18.49 5.52
N MET A 206 7.16 17.74 5.12
CA MET A 206 7.21 16.29 5.13
C MET A 206 7.71 15.81 3.77
N VAL A 207 8.65 14.91 3.77
CA VAL A 207 9.18 14.26 2.57
C VAL A 207 8.87 12.78 2.66
N VAL A 208 8.30 12.23 1.59
CA VAL A 208 8.04 10.80 1.45
C VAL A 208 8.75 10.31 0.20
N ASP A 209 9.70 9.41 0.40
CA ASP A 209 10.43 8.74 -0.67
C ASP A 209 10.00 7.28 -0.77
N ASN A 210 9.50 6.87 -1.93
CA ASN A 210 9.28 5.47 -2.26
C ASN A 210 10.27 5.05 -3.35
N THR A 211 11.01 3.99 -3.11
CA THR A 211 11.98 3.48 -4.08
C THR A 211 11.83 1.98 -4.24
N VAL A 212 11.68 1.53 -5.47
CA VAL A 212 11.79 0.11 -5.79
C VAL A 212 13.24 -0.29 -5.61
N THR A 213 13.50 -1.10 -4.59
CA THR A 213 14.85 -1.56 -4.26
C THR A 213 15.18 -2.88 -4.93
N LYS A 214 14.15 -3.68 -5.28
CA LYS A 214 14.33 -4.99 -5.89
C LYS A 214 13.13 -5.40 -6.73
N ILE A 215 13.38 -6.05 -7.86
CA ILE A 215 12.40 -6.79 -8.66
C ILE A 215 13.01 -8.17 -8.90
N GLU A 216 12.41 -9.20 -8.33
CA GLU A 216 12.93 -10.56 -8.45
C GLU A 216 11.83 -11.58 -8.67
N GLN A 217 12.20 -12.73 -9.22
CA GLN A 217 11.33 -13.91 -9.27
C GLN A 217 11.73 -14.89 -8.18
N ARG A 218 10.81 -15.23 -7.29
CA ARG A 218 11.00 -16.24 -6.23
C ARG A 218 9.75 -17.05 -6.00
N ASP A 219 9.91 -18.17 -5.32
CA ASP A 219 8.76 -18.98 -4.90
C ASP A 219 8.14 -18.36 -3.66
N VAL A 220 6.82 -18.23 -3.67
CA VAL A 220 5.99 -17.70 -2.58
C VAL A 220 4.85 -18.65 -2.27
N PRO A 221 4.28 -18.65 -1.06
CA PRO A 221 3.07 -19.40 -0.75
C PRO A 221 1.94 -19.05 -1.71
N ALA A 222 1.30 -20.05 -2.33
CA ALA A 222 0.19 -19.83 -3.27
C ALA A 222 -0.99 -19.11 -2.61
N GLY A 223 -1.19 -19.30 -1.31
CA GLY A 223 -2.20 -18.62 -0.50
C GLY A 223 -2.06 -17.09 -0.47
N LEU A 224 -0.88 -16.54 -0.78
CA LEU A 224 -0.70 -15.08 -0.85
C LEU A 224 -1.55 -14.41 -1.94
N LEU A 225 -1.86 -15.13 -3.02
CA LEU A 225 -2.68 -14.63 -4.14
C LEU A 225 -4.09 -15.23 -4.15
N ALA A 226 -4.56 -15.69 -3.00
CA ALA A 226 -5.89 -16.24 -2.83
C ALA A 226 -6.60 -15.56 -1.65
N VAL A 227 -7.88 -15.32 -1.81
CA VAL A 227 -8.75 -14.86 -0.71
C VAL A 227 -9.37 -16.09 -0.06
N SER A 228 -9.30 -16.18 1.27
CA SER A 228 -9.93 -17.27 1.99
C SER A 228 -11.46 -17.21 1.84
N ASN A 229 -12.09 -18.37 1.69
CA ASN A 229 -13.54 -18.50 1.66
C ASN A 229 -14.21 -18.26 3.05
N THR A 230 -13.42 -18.04 4.08
CA THR A 230 -13.92 -17.70 5.43
C THR A 230 -14.29 -16.24 5.59
N TYR A 231 -13.91 -15.37 4.64
CA TYR A 231 -14.25 -13.95 4.69
C TYR A 231 -15.70 -13.71 4.27
N SER A 232 -16.38 -12.83 4.98
CA SER A 232 -17.74 -12.39 4.66
C SER A 232 -17.72 -11.17 3.73
N PRO A 233 -18.74 -10.98 2.89
CA PRO A 233 -18.87 -9.73 2.14
C PRO A 233 -18.93 -8.52 3.09
N ALA A 234 -18.15 -7.48 2.78
CA ALA A 234 -18.23 -6.23 3.52
C ALA A 234 -19.61 -5.59 3.36
N LYS A 235 -20.19 -5.09 4.45
CA LYS A 235 -21.44 -4.33 4.37
C LYS A 235 -21.23 -3.09 3.49
N PRO A 236 -22.18 -2.75 2.60
CA PRO A 236 -22.11 -1.48 1.88
C PRO A 236 -21.96 -0.34 2.88
N ALA A 237 -21.04 0.59 2.62
CA ALA A 237 -20.94 1.79 3.42
C ALA A 237 -22.31 2.49 3.35
N SER A 238 -22.95 2.71 4.51
CA SER A 238 -24.18 3.48 4.57
C SER A 238 -23.87 4.90 4.07
N VAL A 239 -24.41 5.24 2.91
CA VAL A 239 -24.36 6.62 2.41
C VAL A 239 -25.08 7.47 3.46
N PRO A 240 -24.40 8.45 4.08
CA PRO A 240 -25.09 9.33 5.01
C PRO A 240 -26.23 10.01 4.24
N SER A 241 -27.46 9.77 4.66
CA SER A 241 -28.64 10.46 4.12
C SER A 241 -28.43 11.94 4.36
N THR A 242 -28.08 12.69 3.33
CA THR A 242 -28.12 14.14 3.32
C THR A 242 -29.59 14.52 3.35
N THR A 243 -30.19 14.56 4.54
CA THR A 243 -31.46 15.24 4.75
C THR A 243 -31.17 16.73 4.55
N ALA A 244 -31.46 17.21 3.35
CA ALA A 244 -31.51 18.63 3.08
C ALA A 244 -32.59 19.23 4.02
N LYS A 245 -32.15 20.15 4.88
CA LYS A 245 -32.99 21.09 5.59
C LYS A 245 -32.94 22.42 4.87
#